data_f88de8a242e84b64d1b3a6321890a626
#
_entry.id   f88de8a242e84b64d1b3a6321890a626
#
_cell.length_a   1.000
_cell.length_b   1.000
_cell.length_c   1.000
_cell.angle_alpha   90.00
_cell.angle_beta   90.00
_cell.angle_gamma   90.00
#
_symmetry.space_group_name_H-M   'P 1'
#
loop_
_entity.id
_entity.type
_entity.pdbx_description
1 polymer ?
#
loop_
_entity_poly.entity_id
_entity_poly.type
_entity_poly.pdbx_seq_one_letter_code
_entity_poly.pdbx_strand_id
1 'polypeptide(L)'
;IKCLLEEQVDIIYGYPGGAIMPVYDELYKYQDKIHHVLTRHEQGATHSAQGFARISGSVGVAIATSGPGATNLVTGLADAQIDSTPMVCITGQVSSHLLGSDAFQETDIIGISTPI
;
A
#
# COMPACT_ATOMS: atom_id res chain seq x y z
N ILE A 1 6.09 -0.56 -11.00
CA ILE A 1 7.14 0.39 -10.62
C ILE A 1 7.27 1.52 -11.65
N LYS A 2 7.31 1.20 -12.95
CA LYS A 2 7.45 2.23 -13.99
C LYS A 2 6.38 3.32 -13.91
N CYS A 3 5.11 2.96 -13.70
CA CYS A 3 4.03 3.93 -13.54
C CYS A 3 4.25 4.85 -12.32
N LEU A 4 4.77 4.32 -11.22
CA LEU A 4 5.12 5.14 -10.05
C LEU A 4 6.20 6.17 -10.38
N LEU A 5 7.20 5.77 -11.16
CA LEU A 5 8.25 6.70 -11.61
C LEU A 5 7.72 7.77 -12.58
N GLU A 6 6.80 7.40 -13.47
CA GLU A 6 6.12 8.34 -14.37
C GLU A 6 5.28 9.36 -13.61
N GLU A 7 4.66 8.94 -12.50
CA GLU A 7 3.93 9.81 -11.56
C GLU A 7 4.86 10.52 -10.54
N GLN A 8 6.18 10.45 -10.75
CA GLN A 8 7.19 11.12 -9.94
C GLN A 8 7.19 10.67 -8.46
N VAL A 9 6.82 9.42 -8.21
CA VAL A 9 6.90 8.82 -6.87
C VAL A 9 8.35 8.41 -6.60
N ASP A 10 8.96 9.04 -5.62
CA ASP A 10 10.34 8.80 -5.19
C ASP A 10 10.45 8.11 -3.83
N ILE A 11 9.33 8.02 -3.08
CA ILE A 11 9.28 7.38 -1.78
C ILE A 11 8.01 6.54 -1.62
N ILE A 12 8.17 5.33 -1.05
CA ILE A 12 7.08 4.39 -0.78
C ILE A 12 7.25 3.86 0.64
N TYR A 13 6.15 3.76 1.38
CA TYR A 13 6.10 3.18 2.71
C TYR A 13 5.44 1.80 2.67
N GLY A 14 5.97 0.81 3.37
CA GLY A 14 5.33 -0.50 3.32
C GLY A 14 5.94 -1.57 4.19
N TYR A 15 5.22 -2.70 4.22
CA TYR A 15 5.65 -3.92 4.88
C TYR A 15 5.47 -5.10 3.92
N PRO A 16 6.51 -5.91 3.66
CA PRO A 16 6.46 -7.01 2.71
C PRO A 16 5.60 -8.18 3.21
N GLY A 17 5.11 -8.97 2.27
CA GLY A 17 4.40 -10.22 2.53
C GLY A 17 4.24 -11.02 1.24
N GLY A 18 3.77 -12.26 1.33
CA GLY A 18 3.80 -13.21 0.22
C GLY A 18 3.18 -12.72 -1.08
N ALA A 19 1.96 -12.19 -1.03
CA ALA A 19 1.23 -11.80 -2.23
C ALA A 19 1.76 -10.52 -2.92
N ILE A 20 2.55 -9.70 -2.22
CA ILE A 20 3.15 -8.48 -2.78
C ILE A 20 4.62 -8.68 -3.20
N MET A 21 5.21 -9.85 -2.96
CA MET A 21 6.62 -10.11 -3.28
C MET A 21 7.02 -9.78 -4.71
N PRO A 22 6.22 -10.05 -5.76
CA PRO A 22 6.62 -9.69 -7.12
C PRO A 22 6.82 -8.18 -7.31
N VAL A 23 6.09 -7.35 -6.56
CA VAL A 23 6.28 -5.89 -6.57
C VAL A 23 7.59 -5.52 -5.87
N TYR A 24 7.92 -6.18 -4.76
CA TYR A 24 9.18 -5.96 -4.06
C TYR A 24 10.39 -6.42 -4.88
N ASP A 25 10.29 -7.55 -5.57
CA ASP A 25 11.33 -8.02 -6.48
C ASP A 25 11.62 -7.02 -7.60
N GLU A 26 10.55 -6.43 -8.15
CA GLU A 26 10.71 -5.40 -9.17
C GLU A 26 11.20 -4.09 -8.56
N LEU A 27 10.72 -3.69 -7.38
CA LEU A 27 11.14 -2.48 -6.69
C LEU A 27 12.65 -2.49 -6.38
N TYR A 28 13.20 -3.66 -6.05
CA TYR A 28 14.64 -3.83 -5.81
C TYR A 28 15.53 -3.35 -6.98
N LYS A 29 15.03 -3.48 -8.22
CA LYS A 29 15.74 -3.03 -9.42
C LYS A 29 15.77 -1.50 -9.58
N TYR A 30 14.95 -0.79 -8.81
CA TYR A 30 14.79 0.68 -8.87
C TYR A 30 15.10 1.34 -7.53
N GLN A 31 15.86 0.68 -6.65
CA GLN A 31 16.21 1.21 -5.33
C GLN A 31 17.09 2.48 -5.37
N ASP A 32 17.67 2.78 -6.53
CA ASP A 32 18.38 4.03 -6.82
C ASP A 32 17.45 5.20 -7.18
N LYS A 33 16.16 4.92 -7.46
CA LYS A 33 15.15 5.89 -7.90
C LYS A 33 13.98 6.03 -6.96
N ILE A 34 13.57 4.95 -6.30
CA ILE A 34 12.48 4.93 -5.34
C ILE A 34 13.01 4.47 -4.00
N HIS A 35 12.91 5.33 -3.00
CA HIS A 35 13.26 5.00 -1.63
C HIS A 35 12.12 4.25 -0.96
N HIS A 36 12.37 3.00 -0.54
CA HIS A 36 11.41 2.22 0.24
C HIS A 36 11.68 2.35 1.74
N VAL A 37 10.71 2.86 2.47
CA VAL A 37 10.74 2.94 3.93
C VAL A 37 10.03 1.71 4.50
N LEU A 38 10.82 0.79 5.05
CA LEU A 38 10.28 -0.40 5.72
C LEU A 38 9.65 0.01 7.06
N THR A 39 8.34 -0.16 7.17
CA THR A 39 7.62 0.00 8.43
C THR A 39 7.54 -1.32 9.19
N ARG A 40 7.10 -1.28 10.45
CA ARG A 40 6.90 -2.48 11.27
C ARG A 40 5.43 -2.92 11.35
N HIS A 41 4.55 -2.12 10.75
CA HIS A 41 3.13 -2.38 10.65
C HIS A 41 2.56 -1.54 9.48
N GLU A 42 1.58 -2.06 8.76
CA GLU A 42 1.03 -1.40 7.58
C GLU A 42 0.26 -0.11 7.92
N GLN A 43 -0.38 -0.05 9.09
CA GLN A 43 -0.97 1.19 9.58
C GLN A 43 0.10 2.29 9.74
N GLY A 44 1.29 1.94 10.21
CA GLY A 44 2.41 2.88 10.25
C GLY A 44 2.84 3.36 8.86
N ALA A 45 2.73 2.49 7.84
CA ALA A 45 3.01 2.87 6.46
C ALA A 45 2.02 3.93 5.95
N THR A 46 0.72 3.75 6.20
CA THR A 46 -0.30 4.73 5.79
C THR A 46 -0.14 6.07 6.51
N HIS A 47 0.10 6.06 7.81
CA HIS A 47 0.31 7.31 8.55
C HIS A 47 1.60 8.03 8.12
N SER A 48 2.65 7.28 7.77
CA SER A 48 3.88 7.88 7.21
C SER A 48 3.63 8.48 5.82
N ALA A 49 2.89 7.77 4.96
CA ALA A 49 2.48 8.27 3.65
C ALA A 49 1.62 9.54 3.75
N GLN A 50 0.68 9.59 4.70
CA GLN A 50 -0.08 10.81 4.99
C GLN A 50 0.80 11.97 5.43
N GLY A 51 1.70 11.73 6.39
CA GLY A 51 2.64 12.75 6.86
C GLY A 51 3.47 13.32 5.72
N PHE A 52 3.97 12.46 4.85
CA PHE A 52 4.69 12.85 3.64
C PHE A 52 3.81 13.71 2.72
N ALA A 53 2.58 13.24 2.41
CA ALA A 53 1.66 13.97 1.52
C ALA A 53 1.34 15.37 2.05
N ARG A 54 1.08 15.51 3.34
CA ARG A 54 0.76 16.81 3.99
C ARG A 54 1.92 17.81 3.94
N ILE A 55 3.16 17.32 4.04
CA ILE A 55 4.35 18.18 4.08
C ILE A 55 4.85 18.51 2.67
N SER A 56 4.88 17.51 1.78
CA SER A 56 5.42 17.66 0.43
C SER A 56 4.43 18.28 -0.56
N GLY A 57 3.13 18.17 -0.29
CA GLY A 57 2.07 18.50 -1.25
C GLY A 57 1.92 17.46 -2.38
N SER A 58 2.63 16.34 -2.29
CA SER A 58 2.57 15.22 -3.23
C SER A 58 1.63 14.12 -2.74
N VAL A 59 1.41 13.08 -3.55
CA VAL A 59 0.62 11.91 -3.16
C VAL A 59 1.45 10.96 -2.30
N GLY A 60 0.94 10.56 -1.14
CA GLY A 60 1.56 9.53 -0.31
C GLY A 60 1.30 8.14 -0.87
N VAL A 61 2.32 7.27 -0.89
CA VAL A 61 2.17 5.90 -1.41
C VAL A 61 2.51 4.88 -0.33
N ALA A 62 1.58 3.96 -0.06
CA ALA A 62 1.78 2.82 0.83
C ALA A 62 1.58 1.50 0.08
N ILE A 63 2.37 0.48 0.42
CA ILE A 63 2.23 -0.86 -0.15
C ILE A 63 2.10 -1.91 0.95
N ALA A 64 1.25 -2.91 0.73
CA ALA A 64 1.01 -4.00 1.68
C ALA A 64 0.69 -5.31 0.96
N THR A 65 0.80 -6.42 1.67
CA THR A 65 0.37 -7.73 1.16
C THR A 65 -1.17 -7.86 1.18
N SER A 66 -1.68 -9.00 0.75
CA SER A 66 -3.11 -9.34 0.80
C SER A 66 -3.63 -9.51 2.22
N GLY A 67 -4.92 -9.72 2.36
CA GLY A 67 -5.59 -10.08 3.61
C GLY A 67 -5.23 -9.16 4.77
N PRO A 68 -4.56 -9.68 5.82
CA PRO A 68 -4.25 -8.90 7.01
C PRO A 68 -3.38 -7.67 6.73
N GLY A 69 -2.49 -7.72 5.73
CA GLY A 69 -1.71 -6.56 5.32
C GLY A 69 -2.58 -5.45 4.73
N ALA A 70 -3.50 -5.82 3.85
CA ALA A 70 -4.44 -4.88 3.25
C ALA A 70 -5.43 -4.30 4.28
N THR A 71 -5.96 -5.12 5.19
CA THR A 71 -6.89 -4.64 6.23
C THR A 71 -6.22 -3.70 7.23
N ASN A 72 -4.93 -3.86 7.49
CA ASN A 72 -4.17 -2.96 8.35
C ASN A 72 -3.98 -1.54 7.76
N LEU A 73 -4.25 -1.34 6.48
CA LEU A 73 -4.23 -0.01 5.86
C LEU A 73 -5.51 0.80 6.12
N VAL A 74 -6.60 0.14 6.49
CA VAL A 74 -7.95 0.72 6.55
C VAL A 74 -8.03 1.94 7.47
N THR A 75 -7.41 1.88 8.66
CA THR A 75 -7.39 3.02 9.58
C THR A 75 -6.78 4.26 8.93
N GLY A 76 -5.63 4.10 8.27
CA GLY A 76 -4.98 5.23 7.63
C GLY A 76 -5.71 5.73 6.37
N LEU A 77 -6.40 4.84 5.64
CA LEU A 77 -7.26 5.25 4.52
C LEU A 77 -8.44 6.10 5.01
N ALA A 78 -9.12 5.65 6.06
CA ALA A 78 -10.24 6.39 6.67
C ALA A 78 -9.79 7.78 7.17
N ASP A 79 -8.65 7.84 7.84
CA ASP A 79 -8.06 9.09 8.32
C ASP A 79 -7.67 10.03 7.16
N ALA A 80 -7.05 9.49 6.12
CA ALA A 80 -6.69 10.26 4.92
C ALA A 80 -7.92 10.82 4.22
N GLN A 81 -9.02 10.05 4.13
CA GLN A 81 -10.26 10.48 3.51
C GLN A 81 -10.90 11.64 4.28
N ILE A 82 -11.03 11.53 5.62
CA ILE A 82 -11.63 12.58 6.45
C ILE A 82 -10.87 13.89 6.30
N ASP A 83 -9.55 13.83 6.23
CA ASP A 83 -8.68 15.01 6.13
C ASP A 83 -8.39 15.43 4.67
N SER A 84 -8.98 14.76 3.68
CA SER A 84 -8.72 14.98 2.25
C SER A 84 -7.23 14.93 1.89
N THR A 85 -6.48 14.03 2.51
CA THR A 85 -5.05 13.83 2.25
C THR A 85 -4.87 12.89 1.06
N PRO A 86 -4.18 13.29 -0.01
CA PRO A 86 -4.00 12.46 -1.20
C PRO A 86 -3.10 11.26 -0.89
N MET A 87 -3.63 10.05 -1.04
CA MET A 87 -2.89 8.83 -0.77
C MET A 87 -3.29 7.70 -1.73
N VAL A 88 -2.33 6.88 -2.12
CA VAL A 88 -2.54 5.65 -2.88
C VAL A 88 -2.02 4.47 -2.08
N CYS A 89 -2.86 3.46 -1.90
CA CYS A 89 -2.47 2.19 -1.30
C CYS A 89 -2.50 1.08 -2.36
N ILE A 90 -1.37 0.38 -2.50
CA ILE A 90 -1.23 -0.75 -3.43
C ILE A 90 -1.14 -2.02 -2.60
N THR A 91 -2.08 -2.94 -2.81
CA THR A 91 -2.12 -4.20 -2.07
C THR A 91 -1.91 -5.40 -2.98
N GLY A 92 -1.26 -6.43 -2.44
CA GLY A 92 -1.31 -7.75 -3.03
C GLY A 92 -2.71 -8.35 -2.93
N GLN A 93 -2.97 -9.37 -3.71
CA GLN A 93 -4.15 -10.22 -3.61
C GLN A 93 -3.77 -11.67 -3.90
N VAL A 94 -4.57 -12.60 -3.41
CA VAL A 94 -4.42 -14.01 -3.77
C VAL A 94 -4.73 -14.21 -5.26
N SER A 95 -4.27 -15.33 -5.82
CA SER A 95 -4.56 -15.67 -7.22
C SER A 95 -6.06 -15.63 -7.49
N SER A 96 -6.48 -15.15 -8.65
CA SER A 96 -7.88 -14.89 -8.98
C SER A 96 -8.83 -16.10 -8.82
N HIS A 97 -8.32 -17.32 -9.02
CA HIS A 97 -9.09 -18.55 -8.83
C HIS A 97 -9.32 -18.93 -7.35
N LEU A 98 -8.66 -18.24 -6.43
CA LEU A 98 -8.80 -18.44 -4.98
C LEU A 98 -9.70 -17.38 -4.32
N LEU A 99 -10.11 -16.36 -5.06
CA LEU A 99 -10.99 -15.32 -4.52
C LEU A 99 -12.32 -15.90 -4.07
N GLY A 100 -12.74 -15.58 -2.84
CA GLY A 100 -13.97 -16.08 -2.23
C GLY A 100 -13.91 -17.53 -1.78
N SER A 101 -12.72 -18.13 -1.65
CA SER A 101 -12.55 -19.53 -1.23
C SER A 101 -11.97 -19.67 0.19
N ASP A 102 -11.94 -18.61 0.99
CA ASP A 102 -11.30 -18.58 2.31
C ASP A 102 -9.81 -18.99 2.25
N ALA A 103 -9.13 -18.68 1.14
CA ALA A 103 -7.72 -18.97 0.96
C ALA A 103 -6.85 -18.24 2.01
N PHE A 104 -5.66 -18.76 2.26
CA PHE A 104 -4.73 -18.16 3.20
C PHE A 104 -4.46 -16.68 2.87
N GLN A 105 -4.70 -15.80 3.84
CA GLN A 105 -4.56 -14.35 3.69
C GLN A 105 -5.41 -13.73 2.57
N GLU A 106 -6.54 -14.35 2.23
CA GLU A 106 -7.57 -13.74 1.38
C GLU A 106 -8.54 -12.93 2.26
N THR A 107 -8.96 -11.78 1.77
CA THR A 107 -9.98 -10.93 2.41
C THR A 107 -10.64 -10.07 1.34
N ASP A 108 -11.94 -9.86 1.45
CA ASP A 108 -12.67 -8.91 0.60
C ASP A 108 -12.32 -7.46 0.95
N ILE A 109 -11.14 -7.04 0.53
CA ILE A 109 -10.65 -5.68 0.80
C ILE A 109 -11.47 -4.61 0.07
N ILE A 110 -12.08 -4.95 -1.07
CA ILE A 110 -12.96 -4.03 -1.79
C ILE A 110 -14.21 -3.76 -0.96
N GLY A 111 -14.86 -4.82 -0.45
CA GLY A 111 -16.02 -4.67 0.41
C GLY A 111 -15.72 -3.89 1.69
N ILE A 112 -14.58 -4.15 2.32
CA ILE A 112 -14.15 -3.44 3.53
C ILE A 112 -13.86 -1.96 3.26
N SER A 113 -13.24 -1.62 2.15
CA SER A 113 -12.86 -0.24 1.82
C SER A 113 -13.95 0.57 1.14
N THR A 114 -15.03 -0.05 0.66
CA THR A 114 -16.13 0.64 -0.04
C THR A 114 -16.75 1.80 0.76
N PRO A 115 -16.96 1.70 2.10
CA PRO A 115 -17.53 2.81 2.87
C PRO A 115 -16.53 3.90 3.24
N ILE A 116 -15.26 3.73 2.87
CA ILE A 116 -14.16 4.67 3.15
C ILE A 116 -13.75 5.44 1.86
#